data_d84a962bbb66fb80355ed15262d911a6
#
_entry.id   d84a962bbb66fb80355ed15262d911a6
#
_cell.length_a   1.000
_cell.length_b   1.000
_cell.length_c   1.000
_cell.angle_alpha   90.00
_cell.angle_beta   90.00
_cell.angle_gamma   90.00
#
_symmetry.space_group_name_H-M   'P 1'
#
loop_
_entity.id
_entity.type
_entity.pdbx_description
1 polymer ?
#
loop_
_entity_poly.entity_id
_entity_poly.type
_entity_poly.pdbx_seq_one_letter_code
_entity_poly.pdbx_strand_id
1 'polypeptide(L)'
;MNINGLNKFFLITEKLKSIKRKGWEIKSTAENIESVADHSYAATAIAMIISDLEEMNTEKVMKMMLIHDLPEAIIGDLVPGENPNKDTEEDEAINNILRNLPDKIQKQYFEIWNEFKEKTSKESLLVHEIDKLELIFQLSLYK
;
A
#
# COMPACT_ATOMS: atom_id res chain seq x y z
N MET A 1 11.35 16.23 -17.60
CA MET A 1 11.24 15.41 -16.35
C MET A 1 11.63 16.28 -15.18
N ASN A 2 10.79 16.30 -14.13
CA ASN A 2 11.04 17.10 -12.94
C ASN A 2 11.81 16.28 -11.89
N ILE A 3 13.13 16.46 -11.84
CA ILE A 3 14.01 15.75 -10.90
C ILE A 3 13.62 16.00 -9.44
N ASN A 4 13.23 17.25 -9.11
CA ASN A 4 12.80 17.60 -7.75
C ASN A 4 11.53 16.84 -7.34
N GLY A 5 10.59 16.69 -8.28
CA GLY A 5 9.37 15.89 -8.04
C GLY A 5 9.69 14.43 -7.80
N LEU A 6 10.56 13.84 -8.62
CA LEU A 6 11.00 12.46 -8.45
C LEU A 6 11.67 12.24 -7.10
N ASN A 7 12.56 13.15 -6.70
CA ASN A 7 13.23 13.07 -5.40
C ASN A 7 12.21 13.12 -4.25
N LYS A 8 11.20 13.97 -4.34
CA LYS A 8 10.12 14.03 -3.34
C LYS A 8 9.38 12.70 -3.26
N PHE A 9 9.05 12.10 -4.41
CA PHE A 9 8.38 10.80 -4.44
C PHE A 9 9.25 9.72 -3.77
N PHE A 10 10.54 9.68 -4.09
CA PHE A 10 11.45 8.69 -3.51
C PHE A 10 11.56 8.85 -1.99
N LEU A 11 11.63 10.08 -1.48
CA LEU A 11 11.68 10.35 -0.04
C LEU A 11 10.38 9.93 0.65
N ILE A 12 9.25 10.09 -0.01
CA ILE A 12 7.95 9.61 0.50
C ILE A 12 7.97 8.10 0.66
N THR A 13 8.49 7.36 -0.33
CA THR A 13 8.57 5.90 -0.24
C THR A 13 9.48 5.47 0.92
N GLU A 14 10.62 6.15 1.12
CA GLU A 14 11.53 5.87 2.23
C GLU A 14 10.85 6.03 3.60
N LYS A 15 9.97 7.01 3.71
CA LYS A 15 9.27 7.29 4.96
C LYS A 15 8.44 6.11 5.48
N LEU A 16 7.93 5.26 4.59
CA LEU A 16 7.14 4.09 4.96
C LEU A 16 7.93 3.10 5.84
N LYS A 17 9.25 3.12 5.75
CA LYS A 17 10.12 2.27 6.58
C LYS A 17 10.06 2.62 8.06
N SER A 18 9.74 3.86 8.39
CA SER A 18 9.69 4.36 9.77
C SER A 18 8.29 4.37 10.36
N ILE A 19 7.26 4.06 9.56
CA ILE A 19 5.87 4.04 10.02
C ILE A 19 5.51 2.63 10.45
N LYS A 20 5.27 2.44 11.75
CA LYS A 20 4.93 1.14 12.31
C LYS A 20 3.48 0.78 12.06
N ARG A 21 3.21 -0.51 11.88
CA ARG A 21 1.86 -1.05 11.75
C ARG A 21 1.15 -0.92 13.10
N LYS A 22 0.31 0.10 13.23
CA LYS A 22 -0.32 0.52 14.48
C LYS A 22 -1.20 -0.57 15.12
N GLY A 23 -1.85 -1.38 14.31
CA GLY A 23 -2.64 -2.51 14.80
C GLY A 23 -1.82 -3.50 15.61
N TRP A 24 -0.55 -3.76 15.22
CA TRP A 24 0.35 -4.63 15.96
C TRP A 24 0.84 -3.98 17.25
N GLU A 25 1.06 -2.68 17.27
CA GLU A 25 1.44 -1.96 18.49
C GLU A 25 0.36 -2.09 19.57
N ILE A 26 -0.92 -2.10 19.17
CA ILE A 26 -2.05 -2.19 20.09
C ILE A 26 -2.34 -3.64 20.49
N LYS A 27 -2.27 -4.59 19.55
CA LYS A 27 -2.76 -5.96 19.70
C LYS A 27 -1.69 -7.01 19.93
N SER A 28 -0.42 -6.62 19.94
CA SER A 28 0.71 -7.52 20.06
C SER A 28 1.66 -7.07 21.15
N THR A 29 2.33 -8.04 21.78
CA THR A 29 3.44 -7.79 22.74
C THR A 29 4.80 -7.86 22.07
N ALA A 30 4.86 -7.99 20.74
CA ALA A 30 6.12 -8.08 20.01
C ALA A 30 6.93 -6.78 20.17
N GLU A 31 8.25 -6.95 20.36
CA GLU A 31 9.16 -5.80 20.54
C GLU A 31 9.48 -5.11 19.21
N ASN A 32 9.59 -5.91 18.13
CA ASN A 32 9.93 -5.42 16.80
C ASN A 32 8.69 -5.46 15.89
N ILE A 33 7.90 -4.39 15.93
CA ILE A 33 6.71 -4.27 15.09
C ILE A 33 7.13 -3.93 13.66
N GLU A 34 6.52 -4.60 12.67
CA GLU A 34 6.76 -4.33 11.26
C GLU A 34 6.40 -2.89 10.88
N SER A 35 7.12 -2.36 9.88
CA SER A 35 6.75 -1.10 9.25
C SER A 35 5.72 -1.34 8.15
N VAL A 36 5.09 -0.24 7.67
CA VAL A 36 4.22 -0.28 6.49
C VAL A 36 5.00 -0.80 5.27
N ALA A 37 6.27 -0.40 5.12
CA ALA A 37 7.12 -0.89 4.03
C ALA A 37 7.35 -2.41 4.11
N ASP A 38 7.58 -2.96 5.30
CA ASP A 38 7.75 -4.40 5.50
C ASP A 38 6.51 -5.17 5.06
N HIS A 39 5.34 -4.71 5.48
CA HIS A 39 4.06 -5.28 5.09
C HIS A 39 3.85 -5.21 3.58
N SER A 40 4.08 -4.04 2.97
CA SER A 40 3.89 -3.84 1.53
C SER A 40 4.81 -4.74 0.71
N TYR A 41 6.05 -4.91 1.13
CA TYR A 41 6.98 -5.82 0.45
C TYR A 41 6.46 -7.27 0.48
N ALA A 42 6.15 -7.77 1.68
CA ALA A 42 5.71 -9.16 1.84
C ALA A 42 4.40 -9.42 1.11
N ALA A 43 3.43 -8.51 1.22
CA ALA A 43 2.15 -8.61 0.52
C ALA A 43 2.34 -8.61 -1.00
N THR A 44 3.24 -7.78 -1.51
CA THR A 44 3.53 -7.71 -2.96
C THR A 44 4.16 -9.01 -3.45
N ALA A 45 5.10 -9.59 -2.70
CA ALA A 45 5.74 -10.86 -3.08
C ALA A 45 4.71 -12.00 -3.13
N ILE A 46 3.81 -12.07 -2.16
CA ILE A 46 2.72 -13.07 -2.14
C ILE A 46 1.79 -12.86 -3.34
N ALA A 47 1.36 -11.62 -3.56
CA ALA A 47 0.46 -11.28 -4.64
C ALA A 47 1.06 -11.56 -6.02
N MET A 48 2.35 -11.33 -6.19
CA MET A 48 3.09 -11.62 -7.42
C MET A 48 2.96 -13.10 -7.80
N ILE A 49 3.23 -13.98 -6.85
CA ILE A 49 3.19 -15.43 -7.13
C ILE A 49 1.76 -15.90 -7.36
N ILE A 50 0.81 -15.46 -6.55
CA ILE A 50 -0.59 -15.88 -6.70
C ILE A 50 -1.16 -15.37 -8.04
N SER A 51 -0.87 -14.13 -8.42
CA SER A 51 -1.36 -13.61 -9.70
C SER A 51 -0.78 -14.35 -10.90
N ASP A 52 0.49 -14.76 -10.83
CA ASP A 52 1.08 -15.61 -11.88
C ASP A 52 0.41 -16.97 -11.95
N LEU A 53 0.16 -17.61 -10.81
CA LEU A 53 -0.52 -18.90 -10.75
C LEU A 53 -1.95 -18.83 -11.29
N GLU A 54 -2.64 -17.72 -11.04
CA GLU A 54 -4.02 -17.49 -11.46
C GLU A 54 -4.14 -16.84 -12.85
N GLU A 55 -3.02 -16.64 -13.54
CA GLU A 55 -2.96 -16.04 -14.89
C GLU A 55 -3.63 -14.65 -14.95
N MET A 56 -3.47 -13.85 -13.87
CA MET A 56 -3.94 -12.48 -13.80
C MET A 56 -2.89 -11.50 -14.33
N ASN A 57 -3.24 -10.23 -14.43
CA ASN A 57 -2.28 -9.19 -14.78
C ASN A 57 -1.36 -8.90 -13.59
N THR A 58 -0.25 -9.65 -13.51
CA THR A 58 0.70 -9.60 -12.40
C THR A 58 1.33 -8.21 -12.24
N GLU A 59 1.67 -7.55 -13.35
CA GLU A 59 2.22 -6.18 -13.30
C GLU A 59 1.26 -5.24 -12.59
N LYS A 60 -0.02 -5.27 -12.96
CA LYS A 60 -1.04 -4.42 -12.34
C LYS A 60 -1.20 -4.76 -10.85
N VAL A 61 -1.26 -6.04 -10.50
CA VAL A 61 -1.39 -6.50 -9.12
C VAL A 61 -0.23 -5.97 -8.27
N MET A 62 1.01 -6.10 -8.74
CA MET A 62 2.19 -5.63 -8.02
C MET A 62 2.18 -4.11 -7.84
N LYS A 63 1.89 -3.37 -8.90
CA LYS A 63 1.80 -1.90 -8.83
C LYS A 63 0.72 -1.45 -7.85
N MET A 64 -0.44 -2.09 -7.91
CA MET A 64 -1.56 -1.79 -7.03
C MET A 64 -1.20 -2.06 -5.56
N MET A 65 -0.60 -3.22 -5.27
CA MET A 65 -0.18 -3.56 -3.92
C MET A 65 0.85 -2.57 -3.38
N LEU A 66 1.83 -2.17 -4.20
CA LEU A 66 2.88 -1.25 -3.78
C LEU A 66 2.34 0.15 -3.46
N ILE A 67 1.29 0.61 -4.14
CA ILE A 67 0.76 1.94 -3.89
C ILE A 67 -0.40 1.97 -2.88
N HIS A 68 -0.98 0.82 -2.52
CA HIS A 68 -2.20 0.82 -1.70
C HIS A 68 -2.01 1.47 -0.33
N ASP A 69 -0.85 1.32 0.28
CA ASP A 69 -0.53 1.94 1.58
C ASP A 69 0.37 3.17 1.46
N LEU A 70 0.67 3.61 0.24
CA LEU A 70 1.51 4.79 0.02
C LEU A 70 0.97 6.06 0.71
N PRO A 71 -0.36 6.29 0.77
CA PRO A 71 -0.91 7.42 1.51
C PRO A 71 -0.50 7.48 2.98
N GLU A 72 -0.17 6.35 3.59
CA GLU A 72 0.24 6.30 4.99
C GLU A 72 1.55 7.04 5.26
N ALA A 73 2.35 7.31 4.22
CA ALA A 73 3.52 8.18 4.34
C ALA A 73 3.15 9.60 4.79
N ILE A 74 1.92 10.03 4.52
CA ILE A 74 1.40 11.36 4.90
C ILE A 74 0.51 11.26 6.14
N ILE A 75 -0.45 10.33 6.15
CA ILE A 75 -1.46 10.25 7.21
C ILE A 75 -1.12 9.25 8.33
N GLY A 76 -0.08 8.44 8.14
CA GLY A 76 0.27 7.35 9.07
C GLY A 76 -0.62 6.12 8.91
N ASP A 77 -0.27 5.03 9.59
CA ASP A 77 -1.11 3.83 9.63
C ASP A 77 -2.25 4.06 10.63
N LEU A 78 -3.47 3.70 10.21
CA LEU A 78 -4.68 3.87 11.03
C LEU A 78 -5.36 2.53 11.26
N VAL A 79 -5.85 2.33 12.48
CA VAL A 79 -6.67 1.17 12.82
C VAL A 79 -8.06 1.39 12.21
N PRO A 80 -8.73 0.35 11.66
CA PRO A 80 -10.08 0.48 11.13
C PRO A 80 -11.04 1.14 12.15
N GLY A 81 -11.78 2.15 11.70
CA GLY A 81 -12.73 2.90 12.52
C GLY A 81 -12.11 4.04 13.35
N GLU A 82 -10.79 4.22 13.34
CA GLU A 82 -10.12 5.28 14.09
C GLU A 82 -10.40 6.67 13.51
N ASN A 83 -10.50 6.77 12.17
CA ASN A 83 -10.75 8.04 11.48
C ASN A 83 -11.92 7.89 10.49
N PRO A 84 -13.05 8.57 10.74
CA PRO A 84 -14.20 8.50 9.85
C PRO A 84 -13.95 9.12 8.47
N ASN A 85 -12.92 9.97 8.32
CA ASN A 85 -12.56 10.63 7.06
C ASN A 85 -11.41 9.92 6.34
N LYS A 86 -11.08 8.71 6.73
CA LYS A 86 -9.91 7.97 6.21
C LYS A 86 -9.91 7.90 4.68
N ASP A 87 -11.03 7.55 4.04
CA ASP A 87 -11.09 7.40 2.58
C ASP A 87 -10.78 8.72 1.87
N THR A 88 -11.35 9.82 2.34
CA THR A 88 -11.11 11.16 1.77
C THR A 88 -9.65 11.57 1.96
N GLU A 89 -9.10 11.35 3.15
CA GLU A 89 -7.70 11.69 3.47
C GLU A 89 -6.72 10.84 2.65
N GLU A 90 -7.02 9.55 2.44
CA GLU A 90 -6.21 8.69 1.58
C GLU A 90 -6.20 9.18 0.14
N ASP A 91 -7.36 9.54 -0.40
CA ASP A 91 -7.46 10.06 -1.77
C ASP A 91 -6.69 11.37 -1.93
N GLU A 92 -6.80 12.29 -0.98
CA GLU A 92 -6.03 13.54 -0.98
C GLU A 92 -4.53 13.27 -0.89
N ALA A 93 -4.11 12.35 -0.03
CA ALA A 93 -2.72 12.00 0.15
C ALA A 93 -2.14 11.39 -1.11
N ILE A 94 -2.82 10.43 -1.75
CA ILE A 94 -2.33 9.81 -2.98
C ILE A 94 -2.25 10.84 -4.12
N ASN A 95 -3.22 11.75 -4.20
CA ASN A 95 -3.19 12.83 -5.17
C ASN A 95 -1.93 13.70 -5.01
N ASN A 96 -1.63 14.08 -3.78
CA ASN A 96 -0.46 14.90 -3.48
C ASN A 96 0.85 14.18 -3.78
N ILE A 97 0.91 12.88 -3.51
CA ILE A 97 2.10 12.06 -3.79
C ILE A 97 2.31 11.92 -5.30
N LEU A 98 1.27 11.55 -6.04
CA LEU A 98 1.36 11.29 -7.47
C LEU A 98 1.64 12.55 -8.30
N ARG A 99 1.26 13.74 -7.81
CA ARG A 99 1.56 15.02 -8.49
C ARG A 99 3.04 15.26 -8.69
N ASN A 100 3.89 14.60 -7.94
CA ASN A 100 5.35 14.69 -8.08
C ASN A 100 5.88 13.95 -9.31
N LEU A 101 5.05 13.13 -9.95
CA LEU A 101 5.44 12.27 -11.07
C LEU A 101 5.06 12.89 -12.43
N PRO A 102 5.74 12.49 -13.52
CA PRO A 102 5.35 12.93 -14.87
C PRO A 102 3.88 12.56 -15.18
N ASP A 103 3.21 13.40 -15.97
CA ASP A 103 1.78 13.29 -16.24
C ASP A 103 1.32 11.90 -16.68
N LYS A 104 2.06 11.27 -17.56
CA LYS A 104 1.71 9.93 -18.08
C LYS A 104 1.73 8.88 -16.98
N ILE A 105 2.75 8.92 -16.12
CA ILE A 105 2.87 8.00 -14.98
C ILE A 105 1.83 8.31 -13.94
N GLN A 106 1.64 9.58 -13.64
CA GLN A 106 0.62 10.06 -12.71
C GLN A 106 -0.76 9.50 -13.09
N LYS A 107 -1.15 9.65 -14.36
CA LYS A 107 -2.43 9.16 -14.87
C LYS A 107 -2.58 7.64 -14.68
N GLN A 108 -1.54 6.87 -15.02
CA GLN A 108 -1.54 5.42 -14.85
C GLN A 108 -1.81 5.00 -13.41
N TYR A 109 -1.13 5.63 -12.47
CA TYR A 109 -1.27 5.26 -11.05
C TYR A 109 -2.56 5.78 -10.42
N PHE A 110 -3.12 6.88 -10.92
CA PHE A 110 -4.47 7.29 -10.52
C PHE A 110 -5.52 6.26 -10.94
N GLU A 111 -5.40 5.73 -12.14
CA GLU A 111 -6.31 4.69 -12.62
C GLU A 111 -6.19 3.42 -11.77
N ILE A 112 -4.96 3.00 -11.43
CA ILE A 112 -4.72 1.85 -10.56
C ILE A 112 -5.29 2.09 -9.15
N TRP A 113 -5.08 3.28 -8.59
CA TRP A 113 -5.63 3.64 -7.29
C TRP A 113 -7.15 3.56 -7.27
N ASN A 114 -7.81 4.15 -8.27
CA ASN A 114 -9.27 4.12 -8.37
C ASN A 114 -9.79 2.70 -8.51
N GLU A 115 -9.13 1.86 -9.31
CA GLU A 115 -9.50 0.46 -9.48
C GLU A 115 -9.39 -0.28 -8.14
N PHE A 116 -8.34 -0.02 -7.36
CA PHE A 116 -8.17 -0.58 -6.03
C PHE A 116 -9.29 -0.15 -5.09
N LYS A 117 -9.59 1.14 -5.01
CA LYS A 117 -10.60 1.68 -4.10
C LYS A 117 -12.01 1.20 -4.45
N GLU A 118 -12.33 1.14 -5.73
CA GLU A 118 -13.65 0.74 -6.23
C GLU A 118 -13.84 -0.77 -6.32
N LYS A 119 -12.77 -1.56 -6.22
CA LYS A 119 -12.80 -3.03 -6.33
C LYS A 119 -13.44 -3.50 -7.63
N THR A 120 -13.09 -2.84 -8.75
CA THR A 120 -13.75 -3.06 -10.05
C THR A 120 -13.19 -4.22 -10.85
N SER A 121 -12.07 -4.81 -10.45
CA SER A 121 -11.41 -5.88 -11.18
C SER A 121 -11.07 -7.07 -10.30
N LYS A 122 -10.84 -8.22 -10.93
CA LYS A 122 -10.33 -9.41 -10.21
C LYS A 122 -8.96 -9.15 -9.58
N GLU A 123 -8.12 -8.32 -10.24
CA GLU A 123 -6.83 -7.90 -9.71
C GLU A 123 -7.00 -7.11 -8.41
N SER A 124 -7.92 -6.16 -8.38
CA SER A 124 -8.17 -5.37 -7.17
C SER A 124 -8.74 -6.21 -6.02
N LEU A 125 -9.61 -7.15 -6.32
CA LEU A 125 -10.14 -8.08 -5.32
C LEU A 125 -9.02 -8.95 -4.75
N LEU A 126 -8.11 -9.44 -5.59
CA LEU A 126 -6.96 -10.21 -5.14
C LEU A 126 -6.08 -9.38 -4.21
N VAL A 127 -5.78 -8.12 -4.56
CA VAL A 127 -4.97 -7.24 -3.73
C VAL A 127 -5.58 -7.10 -2.33
N HIS A 128 -6.89 -6.85 -2.23
CA HIS A 128 -7.57 -6.75 -0.95
C HIS A 128 -7.49 -8.03 -0.12
N GLU A 129 -7.61 -9.19 -0.78
CA GLU A 129 -7.51 -10.48 -0.09
C GLU A 129 -6.09 -10.77 0.41
N ILE A 130 -5.08 -10.48 -0.43
CA ILE A 130 -3.68 -10.69 -0.05
C ILE A 130 -3.26 -9.75 1.08
N ASP A 131 -3.75 -8.53 1.09
CA ASP A 131 -3.51 -7.57 2.17
C ASP A 131 -3.90 -8.18 3.53
N LYS A 132 -5.05 -8.84 3.58
CA LYS A 132 -5.52 -9.55 4.79
C LYS A 132 -4.72 -10.82 5.06
N LEU A 133 -4.39 -11.59 4.02
CA LEU A 133 -3.66 -12.85 4.15
C LEU A 133 -2.26 -12.63 4.74
N GLU A 134 -1.59 -11.57 4.33
CA GLU A 134 -0.26 -11.24 4.86
C GLU A 134 -0.29 -11.05 6.38
N LEU A 135 -1.35 -10.46 6.91
CA LEU A 135 -1.52 -10.30 8.37
C LEU A 135 -1.52 -11.64 9.10
N ILE A 136 -2.09 -12.67 8.50
CA ILE A 136 -2.12 -14.02 9.09
C ILE A 136 -0.71 -14.60 9.19
N PHE A 137 0.09 -14.44 8.13
CA PHE A 137 1.49 -14.88 8.14
C PHE A 137 2.31 -14.10 9.16
N GLN A 138 2.15 -12.79 9.21
CA GLN A 138 2.86 -11.95 10.19
C GLN A 138 2.50 -12.33 11.62
N LEU A 139 1.22 -12.63 11.88
CA LEU A 139 0.76 -13.09 13.19
C LEU A 139 1.50 -14.37 13.63
N SER A 140 1.76 -15.28 12.70
CA SER A 140 2.47 -16.52 13.01
C SER A 140 3.92 -16.26 13.46
N LEU A 141 4.54 -15.18 12.99
CA LEU A 141 5.91 -14.80 13.38
C LEU A 141 5.94 -14.11 14.75
N TYR A 142 4.84 -13.52 15.18
CA TYR A 142 4.75 -12.81 16.47
C TYR A 142 4.42 -13.73 17.66
N LYS A 143 4.20 -14.99 17.40
CA LYS A 143 3.92 -15.98 18.46
C LYS A 143 5.20 -16.48 19.15
#